data_ab522fb87c26767ec9a6ac279c0ec383
#
_entry.id   ab522fb87c26767ec9a6ac279c0ec383
#
_cell.length_a   1.000
_cell.length_b   1.000
_cell.length_c   1.000
_cell.angle_alpha   90.00
_cell.angle_beta   90.00
_cell.angle_gamma   90.00
#
_symmetry.space_group_name_H-M   'P 1'
#
loop_
_entity.id
_entity.type
_entity.pdbx_description
1 polymer ?
#
loop_
_entity_poly.entity_id
_entity_poly.type
_entity_poly.pdbx_seq_one_letter_code
_entity_poly.pdbx_strand_id
1 'polypeptide(L)'
;MKSTLIISALAVLLLIPQQAPGQEPLKLIYSQFTMTNSATWFAREAGLFERHGLNADLIYVDSAPAVQALTAGAAPLATMSGGLAVGPYLNGLDLVMLAGWCNLNSYQLITRPEIRRPEDLRGKVIGIGRYGAAADWALRLILRKLGINENKDVQIIQAGGGGPATRLGAMEAKKLDATVLDSPQTVQAHRLGFRTLADGVELGIPFLQGGLVTRRAYVKANEDTVRRTVRVIVEAIHYAKSNREAALKIMQKYLRVQDRQALEDAYESFVVKQFPRVPYAAPAAVEIIFELAADRDPRAKTADPKGFIDMRFVREIEQSGAIDKLYTQTR
;
A
#
# COMPACT_ATOMS: atom_id res chain seq x y z
N MET A 1 -5.49 86.14 25.32
CA MET A 1 -4.53 85.16 24.81
C MET A 1 -5.13 83.75 25.15
N LYS A 2 -5.68 83.07 24.14
CA LYS A 2 -6.25 81.74 24.31
C LYS A 2 -5.34 80.72 23.60
N SER A 3 -4.65 79.88 24.38
CA SER A 3 -3.75 78.84 23.84
C SER A 3 -4.60 77.59 23.54
N THR A 4 -4.66 77.19 22.29
CA THR A 4 -5.33 76.00 21.83
C THR A 4 -4.32 74.84 21.83
N LEU A 5 -4.50 73.82 22.68
CA LEU A 5 -3.74 72.56 22.71
C LEU A 5 -4.29 71.65 21.61
N ILE A 6 -3.45 71.31 20.65
CA ILE A 6 -3.71 70.30 19.65
C ILE A 6 -3.21 68.95 20.20
N ILE A 7 -4.11 68.04 20.52
CA ILE A 7 -3.79 66.65 20.90
C ILE A 7 -3.75 65.80 19.62
N SER A 8 -2.53 65.43 19.19
CA SER A 8 -2.33 64.44 18.09
C SER A 8 -2.56 63.03 18.62
N ALA A 9 -3.66 62.41 18.24
CA ALA A 9 -3.91 61.00 18.51
C ALA A 9 -3.05 60.14 17.52
N LEU A 10 -2.04 59.48 18.08
CA LEU A 10 -1.23 58.49 17.36
C LEU A 10 -1.99 57.18 17.33
N ALA A 11 -2.57 56.81 16.19
CA ALA A 11 -3.20 55.51 16.01
C ALA A 11 -2.11 54.41 15.83
N VAL A 12 -1.87 53.66 16.92
CA VAL A 12 -1.02 52.49 16.88
C VAL A 12 -1.82 51.36 16.22
N LEU A 13 -1.55 51.05 14.93
CA LEU A 13 -2.04 49.85 14.26
C LEU A 13 -1.35 48.64 14.89
N LEU A 14 -2.05 47.94 15.75
CA LEU A 14 -1.66 46.61 16.22
C LEU A 14 -1.72 45.62 15.02
N LEU A 15 -0.57 45.36 14.41
CA LEU A 15 -0.36 44.22 13.52
C LEU A 15 -0.59 42.95 14.35
N ILE A 16 -1.79 42.43 14.34
CA ILE A 16 -2.07 41.07 14.83
C ILE A 16 -1.35 40.12 13.87
N PRO A 17 -0.35 39.34 14.34
CA PRO A 17 0.27 38.34 13.47
C PRO A 17 -0.83 37.36 13.05
N GLN A 18 -1.11 37.33 11.75
CA GLN A 18 -1.99 36.31 11.16
C GLN A 18 -1.31 34.97 11.40
N GLN A 19 -1.77 34.20 12.39
CA GLN A 19 -1.31 32.85 12.61
C GLN A 19 -1.55 32.08 11.30
N ALA A 20 -0.50 31.56 10.72
CA ALA A 20 -0.63 30.60 9.63
C ALA A 20 -1.60 29.49 10.09
N PRO A 21 -2.57 29.09 9.26
CA PRO A 21 -3.51 28.03 9.64
C PRO A 21 -2.71 26.83 10.09
N GLY A 22 -2.93 26.37 11.32
CA GLY A 22 -2.28 25.20 11.90
C GLY A 22 -2.53 24.00 10.99
N GLN A 23 -1.49 23.18 10.79
CA GLN A 23 -1.62 21.95 9.99
C GLN A 23 -2.65 21.03 10.66
N GLU A 24 -3.55 20.45 9.85
CA GLU A 24 -4.59 19.54 10.31
C GLU A 24 -3.98 18.19 10.72
N PRO A 25 -4.19 17.72 11.97
CA PRO A 25 -3.69 16.44 12.43
C PRO A 25 -4.32 15.29 11.64
N LEU A 26 -3.49 14.37 11.12
CA LEU A 26 -3.94 13.21 10.36
C LEU A 26 -3.21 11.95 10.81
N LYS A 27 -3.92 10.98 11.40
CA LYS A 27 -3.38 9.64 11.64
C LYS A 27 -3.58 8.77 10.41
N LEU A 28 -2.50 8.19 9.91
CA LEU A 28 -2.52 7.28 8.77
C LEU A 28 -1.77 5.99 9.13
N ILE A 29 -2.48 4.87 9.09
CA ILE A 29 -1.91 3.55 9.34
C ILE A 29 -1.29 3.00 8.05
N TYR A 30 -0.14 2.33 8.18
CA TYR A 30 0.36 1.41 7.15
C TYR A 30 0.50 0.00 7.75
N SER A 31 0.08 -1.01 6.99
CA SER A 31 -0.14 -2.35 7.52
C SER A 31 1.04 -3.31 7.41
N GLN A 32 2.10 -2.94 6.68
CA GLN A 32 3.27 -3.77 6.44
C GLN A 32 4.50 -2.92 6.08
N PHE A 33 5.70 -3.43 6.43
CA PHE A 33 6.98 -2.88 5.96
C PHE A 33 7.35 -3.48 4.60
N THR A 34 6.55 -3.18 3.58
CA THR A 34 6.75 -3.64 2.19
C THR A 34 6.56 -2.49 1.22
N MET A 35 7.09 -2.63 0.01
CA MET A 35 7.00 -1.61 -1.02
C MET A 35 5.57 -1.20 -1.38
N THR A 36 4.60 -2.07 -1.13
CA THR A 36 3.17 -1.77 -1.36
C THR A 36 2.64 -0.61 -0.51
N ASN A 37 3.29 -0.31 0.62
CA ASN A 37 2.95 0.84 1.48
C ASN A 37 3.86 2.06 1.25
N SER A 38 4.87 1.96 0.39
CA SER A 38 5.94 2.97 0.25
C SER A 38 5.48 4.34 -0.24
N ALA A 39 4.35 4.45 -0.93
CA ALA A 39 3.81 5.74 -1.35
C ALA A 39 3.65 6.72 -0.17
N THR A 40 3.20 6.23 1.00
CA THR A 40 3.09 7.06 2.21
C THR A 40 4.43 7.41 2.82
N TRP A 41 5.43 6.54 2.71
CA TRP A 41 6.78 6.82 3.19
C TRP A 41 7.43 7.93 2.35
N PHE A 42 7.32 7.84 1.02
CA PHE A 42 7.77 8.90 0.11
C PHE A 42 7.06 10.21 0.39
N ALA A 43 5.75 10.18 0.63
CA ALA A 43 4.97 11.34 1.00
C ALA A 43 5.49 12.03 2.27
N ARG A 44 5.75 11.23 3.31
CA ARG A 44 6.24 11.73 4.60
C ARG A 44 7.63 12.35 4.49
N GLU A 45 8.58 11.60 3.93
CA GLU A 45 9.98 12.02 3.86
C GLU A 45 10.21 13.19 2.87
N ALA A 46 9.33 13.34 1.89
CA ALA A 46 9.35 14.47 0.95
C ALA A 46 8.57 15.71 1.46
N GLY A 47 8.02 15.67 2.67
CA GLY A 47 7.25 16.78 3.25
C GLY A 47 5.96 17.10 2.48
N LEU A 48 5.38 16.10 1.79
CA LEU A 48 4.19 16.34 0.95
C LEU A 48 2.93 16.57 1.78
N PHE A 49 2.80 15.90 2.91
CA PHE A 49 1.67 16.13 3.80
C PHE A 49 1.64 17.57 4.29
N GLU A 50 2.76 18.06 4.78
CA GLU A 50 2.93 19.42 5.30
C GLU A 50 2.65 20.48 4.22
N ARG A 51 3.11 20.24 2.98
CA ARG A 51 2.81 21.11 1.83
C ARG A 51 1.32 21.22 1.52
N HIS A 52 0.55 20.19 1.86
CA HIS A 52 -0.91 20.19 1.71
C HIS A 52 -1.66 20.51 3.00
N GLY A 53 -0.99 21.12 4.01
CA GLY A 53 -1.60 21.54 5.26
C GLY A 53 -2.02 20.39 6.18
N LEU A 54 -1.41 19.20 6.01
CA LEU A 54 -1.69 18.02 6.82
C LEU A 54 -0.48 17.72 7.72
N ASN A 55 -0.72 17.51 9.02
CA ASN A 55 0.28 16.99 9.95
C ASN A 55 0.06 15.49 10.11
N ALA A 56 0.64 14.71 9.19
CA ALA A 56 0.42 13.28 9.15
C ALA A 56 1.31 12.53 10.13
N ASP A 57 0.69 11.72 10.99
CA ASP A 57 1.35 10.73 11.84
C ASP A 57 1.20 9.35 11.19
N LEU A 58 2.31 8.80 10.66
CA LEU A 58 2.34 7.48 10.03
C LEU A 58 2.58 6.42 11.08
N ILE A 59 1.60 5.57 11.33
CA ILE A 59 1.62 4.56 12.38
C ILE A 59 1.65 3.17 11.75
N TYR A 60 2.67 2.38 12.09
CA TYR A 60 2.66 0.96 11.76
C TYR A 60 1.69 0.21 12.67
N VAL A 61 0.76 -0.51 12.06
CA VAL A 61 -0.15 -1.44 12.76
C VAL A 61 -0.29 -2.69 11.89
N ASP A 62 0.05 -3.85 12.42
CA ASP A 62 -0.02 -5.11 11.65
C ASP A 62 -1.45 -5.40 11.15
N SER A 63 -1.54 -6.03 10.01
CA SER A 63 -2.70 -6.39 9.17
C SER A 63 -4.09 -6.39 9.85
N ALA A 64 -4.42 -7.37 10.68
CA ALA A 64 -5.75 -7.46 11.29
C ALA A 64 -6.03 -6.36 12.33
N PRO A 65 -5.10 -6.00 13.24
CA PRO A 65 -5.23 -4.82 14.09
C PRO A 65 -5.39 -3.51 13.30
N ALA A 66 -4.74 -3.37 12.11
CA ALA A 66 -4.91 -2.19 11.26
C ALA A 66 -6.36 -2.03 10.79
N VAL A 67 -7.01 -3.14 10.38
CA VAL A 67 -8.43 -3.12 10.02
C VAL A 67 -9.29 -2.74 11.22
N GLN A 68 -9.02 -3.31 12.40
CA GLN A 68 -9.77 -2.98 13.62
C GLN A 68 -9.63 -1.50 13.98
N ALA A 69 -8.41 -0.94 13.94
CA ALA A 69 -8.17 0.46 14.22
C ALA A 69 -8.89 1.39 13.23
N LEU A 70 -8.89 1.05 11.92
CA LEU A 70 -9.60 1.79 10.90
C LEU A 70 -11.12 1.74 11.12
N THR A 71 -11.67 0.56 11.40
CA THR A 71 -13.12 0.39 11.59
C THR A 71 -13.63 1.01 12.89
N ALA A 72 -12.84 0.95 13.95
CA ALA A 72 -13.14 1.63 15.22
C ALA A 72 -12.96 3.17 15.15
N GLY A 73 -12.36 3.69 14.07
CA GLY A 73 -12.10 5.13 13.93
C GLY A 73 -10.89 5.64 14.70
N ALA A 74 -10.04 4.75 15.22
CA ALA A 74 -8.79 5.12 15.90
C ALA A 74 -7.78 5.78 14.94
N ALA A 75 -7.85 5.42 13.66
CA ALA A 75 -7.22 6.15 12.58
C ALA A 75 -8.21 6.32 11.42
N PRO A 76 -8.28 7.50 10.80
CA PRO A 76 -9.23 7.77 9.73
C PRO A 76 -8.84 7.10 8.41
N LEU A 77 -7.55 6.91 8.16
CA LEU A 77 -7.01 6.42 6.89
C LEU A 77 -6.01 5.29 7.14
N ALA A 78 -5.96 4.35 6.20
CA ALA A 78 -4.96 3.29 6.21
C ALA A 78 -4.48 2.95 4.80
N THR A 79 -3.23 2.50 4.67
CA THR A 79 -2.75 1.83 3.46
C THR A 79 -2.70 0.34 3.69
N MET A 80 -3.37 -0.41 2.81
CA MET A 80 -3.44 -1.86 2.88
C MET A 80 -3.85 -2.47 1.54
N SER A 81 -3.78 -3.81 1.44
CA SER A 81 -4.29 -4.52 0.27
C SER A 81 -5.83 -4.57 0.27
N GLY A 82 -6.41 -4.63 -0.93
CA GLY A 82 -7.84 -4.85 -1.08
C GLY A 82 -8.30 -6.17 -0.47
N GLY A 83 -7.47 -7.23 -0.56
CA GLY A 83 -7.76 -8.53 0.06
C GLY A 83 -7.92 -8.45 1.59
N LEU A 84 -7.20 -7.54 2.26
CA LEU A 84 -7.34 -7.32 3.70
C LEU A 84 -8.65 -6.57 4.04
N ALA A 85 -9.08 -5.68 3.16
CA ALA A 85 -10.25 -4.82 3.38
C ALA A 85 -11.58 -5.44 2.92
N VAL A 86 -11.56 -6.42 1.99
CA VAL A 86 -12.78 -7.00 1.40
C VAL A 86 -13.63 -7.77 2.41
N GLY A 87 -13.02 -8.58 3.29
CA GLY A 87 -13.76 -9.32 4.32
C GLY A 87 -14.57 -8.40 5.24
N PRO A 88 -13.97 -7.38 5.85
CA PRO A 88 -14.70 -6.34 6.59
C PRO A 88 -15.81 -5.66 5.78
N TYR A 89 -15.55 -5.33 4.51
CA TYR A 89 -16.57 -4.77 3.61
C TYR A 89 -17.76 -5.71 3.45
N LEU A 90 -17.52 -6.99 3.21
CA LEU A 90 -18.58 -8.03 3.11
C LEU A 90 -19.35 -8.21 4.42
N ASN A 91 -18.73 -7.91 5.56
CA ASN A 91 -19.37 -7.89 6.88
C ASN A 91 -20.18 -6.60 7.17
N GLY A 92 -20.38 -5.76 6.15
CA GLY A 92 -21.18 -4.54 6.27
C GLY A 92 -20.42 -3.35 6.87
N LEU A 93 -19.11 -3.47 7.08
CA LEU A 93 -18.29 -2.31 7.43
C LEU A 93 -18.12 -1.45 6.18
N ASP A 94 -18.53 -0.18 6.30
CA ASP A 94 -18.60 0.77 5.17
C ASP A 94 -17.20 1.28 4.76
N LEU A 95 -16.32 0.32 4.41
CA LEU A 95 -14.98 0.61 3.93
C LEU A 95 -14.98 0.93 2.43
N VAL A 96 -14.10 1.84 2.05
CA VAL A 96 -13.92 2.24 0.65
C VAL A 96 -12.45 2.50 0.34
N MET A 97 -12.02 2.05 -0.83
CA MET A 97 -10.69 2.33 -1.35
C MET A 97 -10.71 3.57 -2.23
N LEU A 98 -9.82 4.52 -1.94
CA LEU A 98 -9.77 5.86 -2.55
C LEU A 98 -8.72 5.99 -3.64
N ALA A 99 -7.70 5.13 -3.60
CA ALA A 99 -6.62 5.06 -4.58
C ALA A 99 -5.99 3.67 -4.56
N GLY A 100 -5.50 3.19 -5.72
CA GLY A 100 -4.78 1.93 -5.84
C GLY A 100 -3.52 2.12 -6.68
N TRP A 101 -2.36 1.77 -6.15
CA TRP A 101 -1.07 1.97 -6.85
C TRP A 101 -0.26 0.70 -7.08
N CYS A 102 -0.70 -0.44 -6.54
CA CYS A 102 -0.17 -1.76 -6.87
C CYS A 102 -1.33 -2.65 -7.31
N ASN A 103 -1.52 -2.77 -8.62
CA ASN A 103 -2.65 -3.49 -9.23
C ASN A 103 -2.27 -4.87 -9.77
N LEU A 104 -1.01 -5.28 -9.61
CA LEU A 104 -0.50 -6.61 -9.96
C LEU A 104 0.05 -7.29 -8.70
N ASN A 105 -0.01 -8.61 -8.72
CA ASN A 105 0.57 -9.45 -7.67
C ASN A 105 2.10 -9.39 -7.73
N SER A 106 2.73 -8.59 -6.86
CA SER A 106 4.18 -8.42 -6.80
C SER A 106 4.92 -9.57 -6.12
N TYR A 107 4.21 -10.56 -5.58
CA TYR A 107 4.84 -11.69 -4.95
C TYR A 107 5.38 -12.69 -5.96
N GLN A 108 6.54 -13.27 -5.61
CA GLN A 108 7.13 -14.41 -6.28
C GLN A 108 6.98 -15.65 -5.40
N LEU A 109 6.63 -16.76 -6.00
CA LEU A 109 6.64 -18.07 -5.33
C LEU A 109 8.08 -18.57 -5.31
N ILE A 110 8.69 -18.47 -4.13
CA ILE A 110 10.06 -18.90 -3.86
C ILE A 110 10.04 -20.32 -3.36
N THR A 111 10.89 -21.15 -3.95
CA THR A 111 10.95 -22.60 -3.68
C THR A 111 12.37 -23.05 -3.38
N ARG A 112 12.52 -24.21 -2.79
CA ARG A 112 13.78 -24.93 -2.71
C ARG A 112 14.27 -25.33 -4.10
N PRO A 113 15.59 -25.50 -4.30
CA PRO A 113 16.18 -25.70 -5.64
C PRO A 113 15.68 -26.97 -6.34
N GLU A 114 15.25 -27.99 -5.59
CA GLU A 114 14.72 -29.23 -6.12
C GLU A 114 13.32 -29.11 -6.73
N ILE A 115 12.54 -28.07 -6.34
CA ILE A 115 11.19 -27.79 -6.87
C ILE A 115 11.36 -26.90 -8.11
N ARG A 116 11.24 -27.51 -9.29
CA ARG A 116 11.54 -26.86 -10.57
C ARG A 116 10.32 -26.60 -11.44
N ARG A 117 9.23 -27.32 -11.21
CA ARG A 117 7.98 -27.25 -11.97
C ARG A 117 6.79 -27.16 -11.01
N PRO A 118 5.64 -26.63 -11.44
CA PRO A 118 4.44 -26.57 -10.63
C PRO A 118 4.05 -27.91 -10.00
N GLU A 119 4.20 -29.00 -10.73
CA GLU A 119 3.83 -30.35 -10.27
C GLU A 119 4.66 -30.80 -9.07
N ASP A 120 5.89 -30.31 -8.93
CA ASP A 120 6.78 -30.63 -7.82
C ASP A 120 6.28 -30.03 -6.47
N LEU A 121 5.30 -29.10 -6.52
CA LEU A 121 4.66 -28.54 -5.34
C LEU A 121 3.70 -29.51 -4.64
N ARG A 122 3.25 -30.57 -5.30
CA ARG A 122 2.30 -31.52 -4.71
C ARG A 122 2.86 -32.17 -3.45
N GLY A 123 2.06 -32.12 -2.38
CA GLY A 123 2.46 -32.61 -1.05
C GLY A 123 3.43 -31.71 -0.29
N LYS A 124 3.79 -30.54 -0.83
CA LYS A 124 4.76 -29.62 -0.21
C LYS A 124 4.11 -28.66 0.78
N VAL A 125 4.93 -28.22 1.74
CA VAL A 125 4.54 -27.25 2.79
C VAL A 125 4.93 -25.83 2.33
N ILE A 126 3.92 -24.96 2.19
CA ILE A 126 4.10 -23.58 1.76
C ILE A 126 3.76 -22.64 2.92
N GLY A 127 4.72 -21.79 3.28
CA GLY A 127 4.56 -20.83 4.37
C GLY A 127 3.96 -19.51 3.91
N ILE A 128 3.00 -19.00 4.68
CA ILE A 128 2.47 -17.64 4.56
C ILE A 128 2.62 -16.89 5.90
N GLY A 129 2.45 -15.55 5.88
CA GLY A 129 2.46 -14.77 7.11
C GLY A 129 1.22 -15.04 7.95
N ARG A 130 0.05 -14.60 7.47
CA ARG A 130 -1.27 -14.78 8.09
C ARG A 130 -2.30 -15.12 7.05
N TYR A 131 -3.28 -15.95 7.40
CA TYR A 131 -4.45 -16.19 6.55
C TYR A 131 -5.23 -14.86 6.35
N GLY A 132 -5.65 -14.62 5.12
CA GLY A 132 -6.38 -13.40 4.72
C GLY A 132 -5.50 -12.16 4.54
N ALA A 133 -4.19 -12.22 4.82
CA ALA A 133 -3.25 -11.15 4.51
C ALA A 133 -2.77 -11.23 3.05
N ALA A 134 -2.06 -10.19 2.58
CA ALA A 134 -1.64 -10.07 1.18
C ALA A 134 -0.88 -11.30 0.65
N ALA A 135 0.03 -11.88 1.45
CA ALA A 135 0.79 -13.06 1.05
C ALA A 135 -0.07 -14.34 0.88
N ASP A 136 -1.15 -14.49 1.66
CA ASP A 136 -2.09 -15.61 1.50
C ASP A 136 -2.87 -15.48 0.18
N TRP A 137 -3.42 -14.30 -0.08
CA TRP A 137 -4.13 -14.03 -1.33
C TRP A 137 -3.23 -14.19 -2.54
N ALA A 138 -2.03 -13.61 -2.47
CA ALA A 138 -1.03 -13.69 -3.54
C ALA A 138 -0.64 -15.13 -3.88
N LEU A 139 -0.37 -15.96 -2.85
CA LEU A 139 -0.07 -17.38 -3.03
C LEU A 139 -1.20 -18.12 -3.75
N ARG A 140 -2.44 -17.92 -3.30
CA ARG A 140 -3.60 -18.62 -3.89
C ARG A 140 -3.80 -18.27 -5.35
N LEU A 141 -3.63 -16.97 -5.71
CA LEU A 141 -3.70 -16.53 -7.09
C LEU A 141 -2.59 -17.18 -7.95
N ILE A 142 -1.36 -17.24 -7.43
CA ILE A 142 -0.25 -17.92 -8.13
C ILE A 142 -0.56 -19.40 -8.31
N LEU A 143 -0.94 -20.12 -7.24
CA LEU A 143 -1.26 -21.55 -7.30
C LEU A 143 -2.38 -21.83 -8.31
N ARG A 144 -3.45 -21.03 -8.26
CA ARG A 144 -4.56 -21.12 -9.22
C ARG A 144 -4.10 -20.93 -10.66
N LYS A 145 -3.24 -19.94 -10.91
CA LYS A 145 -2.66 -19.68 -12.25
C LYS A 145 -1.78 -20.83 -12.72
N LEU A 146 -1.10 -21.53 -11.80
CA LEU A 146 -0.27 -22.71 -12.08
C LEU A 146 -1.07 -24.04 -12.17
N GLY A 147 -2.38 -23.99 -11.98
CA GLY A 147 -3.22 -25.21 -11.99
C GLY A 147 -3.06 -26.09 -10.74
N ILE A 148 -2.54 -25.55 -9.63
CA ILE A 148 -2.36 -26.25 -8.36
C ILE A 148 -3.54 -25.97 -7.46
N ASN A 149 -4.20 -27.04 -6.96
CA ASN A 149 -5.29 -26.91 -6.02
C ASN A 149 -4.77 -26.68 -4.61
N GLU A 150 -5.00 -25.47 -4.10
CA GLU A 150 -4.48 -25.00 -2.80
C GLU A 150 -4.99 -25.78 -1.58
N ASN A 151 -6.11 -26.50 -1.72
CA ASN A 151 -6.72 -27.27 -0.63
C ASN A 151 -6.43 -28.79 -0.70
N LYS A 152 -5.90 -29.27 -1.84
CA LYS A 152 -5.66 -30.69 -2.09
C LYS A 152 -4.20 -31.03 -2.40
N ASP A 153 -3.54 -30.15 -3.18
CA ASP A 153 -2.22 -30.45 -3.71
C ASP A 153 -1.08 -29.98 -2.80
N VAL A 154 -1.34 -29.00 -1.92
CA VAL A 154 -0.30 -28.39 -1.06
C VAL A 154 -0.80 -28.21 0.36
N GLN A 155 0.13 -28.10 1.31
CA GLN A 155 -0.17 -27.71 2.69
C GLN A 155 0.23 -26.27 2.92
N ILE A 156 -0.75 -25.37 3.08
CA ILE A 156 -0.48 -23.95 3.39
C ILE A 156 -0.51 -23.78 4.91
N ILE A 157 0.57 -23.22 5.50
CA ILE A 157 0.66 -22.99 6.94
C ILE A 157 1.06 -21.54 7.25
N GLN A 158 0.62 -21.05 8.40
CA GLN A 158 1.14 -19.79 8.96
C GLN A 158 2.52 -20.04 9.55
N ALA A 159 3.55 -19.42 8.98
CA ALA A 159 4.94 -19.56 9.39
C ALA A 159 5.43 -18.36 10.22
N GLY A 160 4.62 -17.96 11.19
CA GLY A 160 4.96 -16.94 12.17
C GLY A 160 4.69 -15.48 11.76
N GLY A 161 4.44 -14.63 12.74
CA GLY A 161 4.11 -13.21 12.59
C GLY A 161 5.30 -12.28 12.30
N GLY A 162 6.51 -12.81 12.07
CA GLY A 162 7.74 -12.03 11.90
C GLY A 162 8.01 -11.50 10.49
N GLY A 163 7.03 -11.57 9.59
CA GLY A 163 7.18 -11.07 8.22
C GLY A 163 7.98 -11.98 7.28
N PRO A 164 8.43 -11.46 6.12
CA PRO A 164 9.11 -12.24 5.09
C PRO A 164 10.41 -12.91 5.55
N ALA A 165 11.20 -12.24 6.38
CA ALA A 165 12.47 -12.77 6.89
C ALA A 165 12.29 -14.04 7.73
N THR A 166 11.21 -14.13 8.54
CA THR A 166 10.90 -15.33 9.33
C THR A 166 10.59 -16.52 8.44
N ARG A 167 9.85 -16.32 7.35
CA ARG A 167 9.56 -17.38 6.39
C ARG A 167 10.80 -17.85 5.65
N LEU A 168 11.68 -16.94 5.29
CA LEU A 168 12.96 -17.27 4.66
C LEU A 168 13.83 -18.12 5.59
N GLY A 169 13.97 -17.73 6.86
CA GLY A 169 14.66 -18.54 7.88
C GLY A 169 14.03 -19.93 8.09
N ALA A 170 12.71 -20.04 7.99
CA ALA A 170 12.01 -21.35 8.06
C ALA A 170 12.31 -22.22 6.83
N MET A 171 12.53 -21.65 5.65
CA MET A 171 13.01 -22.35 4.46
C MET A 171 14.44 -22.85 4.64
N GLU A 172 15.36 -22.03 5.17
CA GLU A 172 16.74 -22.43 5.50
C GLU A 172 16.75 -23.58 6.50
N ALA A 173 15.90 -23.52 7.54
CA ALA A 173 15.74 -24.57 8.54
C ALA A 173 14.99 -25.82 8.01
N LYS A 174 14.67 -25.89 6.74
CA LYS A 174 13.95 -27.00 6.10
C LYS A 174 12.55 -27.26 6.66
N LYS A 175 11.92 -26.28 7.28
CA LYS A 175 10.54 -26.35 7.80
C LYS A 175 9.49 -25.98 6.75
N LEU A 176 9.91 -25.32 5.68
CA LEU A 176 9.09 -24.96 4.54
C LEU A 176 9.77 -25.39 3.25
N ASP A 177 8.96 -25.84 2.29
CA ASP A 177 9.41 -26.16 0.93
C ASP A 177 9.33 -24.93 0.00
N ALA A 178 8.38 -24.04 0.28
CA ALA A 178 8.15 -22.84 -0.49
C ALA A 178 7.55 -21.72 0.38
N THR A 179 7.63 -20.50 -0.11
CA THR A 179 6.92 -19.33 0.42
C THR A 179 6.71 -18.30 -0.67
N VAL A 180 5.90 -17.28 -0.43
CA VAL A 180 5.81 -16.11 -1.30
C VAL A 180 6.55 -14.95 -0.66
N LEU A 181 7.42 -14.32 -1.46
CA LEU A 181 8.19 -13.12 -1.09
C LEU A 181 8.03 -12.06 -2.15
N ASP A 182 8.22 -10.82 -1.77
CA ASP A 182 8.38 -9.68 -2.67
C ASP A 182 9.77 -9.05 -2.49
N SER A 183 10.17 -8.17 -3.42
CA SER A 183 11.44 -7.45 -3.28
C SER A 183 11.38 -6.50 -2.08
N PRO A 184 12.47 -6.37 -1.31
CA PRO A 184 13.84 -6.87 -1.60
C PRO A 184 14.15 -8.29 -1.08
N GLN A 185 13.24 -8.99 -0.42
CA GLN A 185 13.50 -10.29 0.21
C GLN A 185 13.75 -11.42 -0.80
N THR A 186 13.26 -11.30 -2.01
CA THR A 186 13.55 -12.23 -3.11
C THR A 186 15.04 -12.28 -3.46
N VAL A 187 15.74 -11.14 -3.41
CA VAL A 187 17.19 -11.07 -3.64
C VAL A 187 17.93 -11.89 -2.58
N GLN A 188 17.57 -11.77 -1.32
CA GLN A 188 18.15 -12.57 -0.25
C GLN A 188 17.88 -14.06 -0.45
N ALA A 189 16.64 -14.43 -0.84
CA ALA A 189 16.28 -15.81 -1.11
C ALA A 189 17.16 -16.43 -2.20
N HIS A 190 17.40 -15.71 -3.30
CA HIS A 190 18.26 -16.15 -4.39
C HIS A 190 19.72 -16.35 -3.94
N ARG A 191 20.26 -15.47 -3.10
CA ARG A 191 21.61 -15.61 -2.54
C ARG A 191 21.76 -16.84 -1.65
N LEU A 192 20.68 -17.26 -0.98
CA LEU A 192 20.61 -18.48 -0.19
C LEU A 192 20.38 -19.75 -1.05
N GLY A 193 20.35 -19.61 -2.38
CA GLY A 193 20.19 -20.72 -3.33
C GLY A 193 18.74 -21.13 -3.60
N PHE A 194 17.76 -20.42 -3.03
CA PHE A 194 16.36 -20.61 -3.39
C PHE A 194 16.07 -20.03 -4.77
N ARG A 195 14.99 -20.44 -5.39
CA ARG A 195 14.64 -20.03 -6.75
C ARG A 195 13.21 -19.49 -6.84
N THR A 196 12.98 -18.62 -7.78
CA THR A 196 11.63 -18.23 -8.19
C THR A 196 11.06 -19.31 -9.09
N LEU A 197 9.96 -19.93 -8.66
CA LEU A 197 9.18 -20.85 -9.47
C LEU A 197 8.16 -20.11 -10.35
N ALA A 198 7.58 -19.04 -9.80
CA ALA A 198 6.60 -18.20 -10.48
C ALA A 198 6.64 -16.77 -9.97
N ASP A 199 6.46 -15.81 -10.86
CA ASP A 199 6.36 -14.38 -10.56
C ASP A 199 4.96 -13.87 -10.93
N GLY A 200 4.26 -13.28 -9.95
CA GLY A 200 2.89 -12.83 -10.16
C GLY A 200 2.76 -11.68 -11.14
N VAL A 201 3.80 -10.83 -11.27
CA VAL A 201 3.83 -9.74 -12.25
C VAL A 201 4.03 -10.30 -13.66
N GLU A 202 4.98 -11.21 -13.84
CA GLU A 202 5.25 -11.86 -15.14
C GLU A 202 4.05 -12.70 -15.60
N LEU A 203 3.35 -13.33 -14.67
CA LEU A 203 2.12 -14.06 -14.95
C LEU A 203 0.91 -13.14 -15.22
N GLY A 204 1.08 -11.81 -15.10
CA GLY A 204 0.02 -10.83 -15.30
C GLY A 204 -1.15 -10.97 -14.34
N ILE A 205 -0.91 -11.45 -13.12
CA ILE A 205 -1.98 -11.72 -12.13
C ILE A 205 -2.48 -10.39 -11.57
N PRO A 206 -3.74 -9.99 -11.84
CA PRO A 206 -4.29 -8.80 -11.22
C PRO A 206 -4.49 -9.03 -9.72
N PHE A 207 -4.11 -8.02 -8.92
CA PHE A 207 -4.33 -8.04 -7.47
C PHE A 207 -4.14 -6.64 -6.90
N LEU A 208 -5.17 -6.09 -6.26
CA LEU A 208 -5.07 -4.78 -5.60
C LEU A 208 -4.29 -4.92 -4.29
N GLN A 209 -2.97 -4.86 -4.41
CA GLN A 209 -2.03 -5.15 -3.33
C GLN A 209 -1.71 -3.95 -2.45
N GLY A 210 -1.82 -2.73 -2.98
CA GLY A 210 -1.58 -1.50 -2.24
C GLY A 210 -2.54 -0.39 -2.63
N GLY A 211 -3.17 0.21 -1.64
CA GLY A 211 -4.09 1.31 -1.84
C GLY A 211 -4.44 2.05 -0.55
N LEU A 212 -5.10 3.20 -0.69
CA LEU A 212 -5.59 4.03 0.42
C LEU A 212 -7.03 3.66 0.74
N VAL A 213 -7.29 3.28 1.98
CA VAL A 213 -8.60 2.81 2.48
C VAL A 213 -9.09 3.72 3.61
N THR A 214 -10.39 3.95 3.64
CA THR A 214 -11.07 4.66 4.71
C THR A 214 -12.51 4.14 4.90
N ARG A 215 -13.25 4.76 5.82
CA ARG A 215 -14.69 4.58 5.95
C ARG A 215 -15.44 5.65 5.15
N ARG A 216 -16.54 5.30 4.48
CA ARG A 216 -17.35 6.28 3.73
C ARG A 216 -17.87 7.40 4.63
N ALA A 217 -18.21 7.07 5.88
CA ALA A 217 -18.61 8.09 6.86
C ALA A 217 -17.50 9.14 7.05
N TYR A 218 -16.22 8.73 7.08
CA TYR A 218 -15.12 9.68 7.17
C TYR A 218 -14.98 10.52 5.87
N VAL A 219 -15.11 9.89 4.71
CA VAL A 219 -15.11 10.62 3.42
C VAL A 219 -16.18 11.72 3.43
N LYS A 220 -17.41 11.38 3.84
CA LYS A 220 -18.52 12.32 3.86
C LYS A 220 -18.30 13.50 4.81
N ALA A 221 -17.67 13.25 5.97
CA ALA A 221 -17.44 14.28 6.98
C ALA A 221 -16.18 15.12 6.73
N ASN A 222 -15.19 14.61 5.97
CA ASN A 222 -13.85 15.21 5.83
C ASN A 222 -13.37 15.16 4.36
N GLU A 223 -14.25 15.54 3.44
CA GLU A 223 -14.00 15.40 2.00
C GLU A 223 -12.74 16.14 1.53
N ASP A 224 -12.49 17.34 2.07
CA ASP A 224 -11.31 18.12 1.74
C ASP A 224 -10.01 17.45 2.22
N THR A 225 -9.98 16.93 3.45
CA THR A 225 -8.84 16.18 3.99
C THR A 225 -8.54 14.93 3.16
N VAL A 226 -9.59 14.24 2.74
CA VAL A 226 -9.47 13.07 1.85
C VAL A 226 -8.90 13.49 0.49
N ARG A 227 -9.41 14.56 -0.13
CA ARG A 227 -8.94 15.08 -1.41
C ARG A 227 -7.45 15.46 -1.35
N ARG A 228 -7.05 16.19 -0.30
CA ARG A 228 -5.65 16.56 -0.06
C ARG A 228 -4.77 15.32 0.12
N THR A 229 -5.23 14.32 0.88
CA THR A 229 -4.47 13.07 1.09
C THR A 229 -4.31 12.28 -0.21
N VAL A 230 -5.34 12.14 -1.04
CA VAL A 230 -5.21 11.48 -2.35
C VAL A 230 -4.23 12.24 -3.25
N ARG A 231 -4.24 13.57 -3.22
CA ARG A 231 -3.28 14.40 -3.96
C ARG A 231 -1.84 14.17 -3.47
N VAL A 232 -1.63 14.07 -2.17
CA VAL A 232 -0.34 13.72 -1.57
C VAL A 232 0.17 12.38 -2.11
N ILE A 233 -0.70 11.36 -2.21
CA ILE A 233 -0.32 10.04 -2.77
C ILE A 233 0.08 10.15 -4.25
N VAL A 234 -0.66 10.91 -5.07
CA VAL A 234 -0.31 11.15 -6.47
C VAL A 234 1.08 11.79 -6.60
N GLU A 235 1.32 12.85 -5.81
CA GLU A 235 2.61 13.56 -5.80
C GLU A 235 3.76 12.68 -5.26
N ALA A 236 3.49 11.81 -4.28
CA ALA A 236 4.46 10.87 -3.73
C ALA A 236 4.91 9.81 -4.75
N ILE A 237 3.98 9.30 -5.55
CA ILE A 237 4.28 8.40 -6.67
C ILE A 237 5.18 9.09 -7.69
N HIS A 238 4.85 10.32 -8.07
CA HIS A 238 5.67 11.12 -8.96
C HIS A 238 7.06 11.40 -8.35
N TYR A 239 7.12 11.82 -7.09
CA TYR A 239 8.37 12.07 -6.36
C TYR A 239 9.29 10.86 -6.38
N ALA A 240 8.76 9.66 -6.06
CA ALA A 240 9.53 8.43 -6.07
C ALA A 240 10.13 8.12 -7.46
N LYS A 241 9.38 8.36 -8.53
CA LYS A 241 9.84 8.14 -9.92
C LYS A 241 10.89 9.15 -10.37
N SER A 242 10.77 10.39 -9.91
CA SER A 242 11.63 11.50 -10.36
C SER A 242 12.89 11.69 -9.51
N ASN A 243 12.96 11.08 -8.31
CA ASN A 243 14.04 11.29 -7.34
C ASN A 243 14.62 9.95 -6.85
N ARG A 244 15.24 9.19 -7.79
CA ARG A 244 15.72 7.82 -7.55
C ARG A 244 16.57 7.68 -6.28
N GLU A 245 17.60 8.50 -6.11
CA GLU A 245 18.50 8.40 -4.96
C GLU A 245 17.81 8.72 -3.63
N ALA A 246 16.93 9.70 -3.61
CA ALA A 246 16.13 10.01 -2.42
C ALA A 246 15.15 8.87 -2.11
N ALA A 247 14.51 8.30 -3.13
CA ALA A 247 13.62 7.16 -2.97
C ALA A 247 14.35 5.94 -2.39
N LEU A 248 15.57 5.62 -2.89
CA LEU A 248 16.38 4.52 -2.37
C LEU A 248 16.77 4.72 -0.89
N LYS A 249 17.12 5.96 -0.49
CA LYS A 249 17.40 6.28 0.92
C LYS A 249 16.17 6.08 1.81
N ILE A 250 15.00 6.49 1.33
CA ILE A 250 13.74 6.29 2.04
C ILE A 250 13.42 4.80 2.16
N MET A 251 13.55 4.04 1.07
CA MET A 251 13.38 2.59 1.08
C MET A 251 14.31 1.91 2.07
N GLN A 252 15.60 2.28 2.08
CA GLN A 252 16.59 1.78 3.04
C GLN A 252 16.14 1.98 4.48
N LYS A 253 15.65 3.18 4.81
CA LYS A 253 15.17 3.55 6.15
C LYS A 253 14.00 2.66 6.60
N TYR A 254 12.98 2.52 5.78
CA TYR A 254 11.74 1.84 6.15
C TYR A 254 11.81 0.32 6.01
N LEU A 255 12.47 -0.19 4.97
CA LEU A 255 12.65 -1.63 4.76
C LEU A 255 13.76 -2.21 5.64
N ARG A 256 14.62 -1.35 6.23
CA ARG A 256 15.80 -1.74 7.05
C ARG A 256 16.76 -2.68 6.30
N VAL A 257 16.90 -2.49 5.00
CA VAL A 257 17.76 -3.25 4.11
C VAL A 257 18.99 -2.40 3.77
N GLN A 258 20.20 -2.92 4.03
CA GLN A 258 21.45 -2.21 3.74
C GLN A 258 22.01 -2.54 2.36
N ASP A 259 21.54 -3.62 1.76
CA ASP A 259 21.99 -4.10 0.46
C ASP A 259 21.49 -3.17 -0.66
N ARG A 260 22.42 -2.43 -1.26
CA ARG A 260 22.14 -1.46 -2.31
C ARG A 260 21.50 -2.12 -3.53
N GLN A 261 22.02 -3.29 -3.96
CA GLN A 261 21.49 -4.01 -5.12
C GLN A 261 20.03 -4.45 -4.88
N ALA A 262 19.75 -4.99 -3.70
CA ALA A 262 18.40 -5.40 -3.33
C ALA A 262 17.41 -4.22 -3.29
N LEU A 263 17.87 -3.04 -2.88
CA LEU A 263 17.06 -1.81 -2.92
C LEU A 263 16.82 -1.33 -4.34
N GLU A 264 17.83 -1.40 -5.22
CA GLU A 264 17.70 -1.05 -6.64
C GLU A 264 16.73 -1.98 -7.37
N ASP A 265 16.81 -3.29 -7.12
CA ASP A 265 15.88 -4.26 -7.69
C ASP A 265 14.45 -4.03 -7.20
N ALA A 266 14.28 -3.68 -5.92
CA ALA A 266 12.97 -3.31 -5.38
C ALA A 266 12.45 -2.00 -6.00
N TYR A 267 13.30 -1.01 -6.19
CA TYR A 267 12.94 0.25 -6.86
C TYR A 267 12.46 0.00 -8.29
N GLU A 268 13.23 -0.77 -9.08
CA GLU A 268 12.86 -1.10 -10.45
C GLU A 268 11.53 -1.89 -10.50
N SER A 269 11.37 -2.88 -9.62
CA SER A 269 10.17 -3.73 -9.60
C SER A 269 8.91 -2.96 -9.20
N PHE A 270 9.00 -2.06 -8.22
CA PHE A 270 7.82 -1.37 -7.68
C PHE A 270 7.66 0.04 -8.24
N VAL A 271 8.70 0.88 -8.12
CA VAL A 271 8.56 2.30 -8.46
C VAL A 271 8.51 2.51 -9.97
N VAL A 272 9.38 1.81 -10.72
CA VAL A 272 9.44 1.96 -12.16
C VAL A 272 8.32 1.19 -12.85
N LYS A 273 8.19 -0.11 -12.56
CA LYS A 273 7.29 -1.01 -13.31
C LYS A 273 5.85 -1.02 -12.83
N GLN A 274 5.59 -0.89 -11.52
CA GLN A 274 4.24 -1.07 -10.97
C GLN A 274 3.53 0.23 -10.59
N PHE A 275 4.26 1.25 -10.09
CA PHE A 275 3.59 2.50 -9.72
C PHE A 275 2.98 3.16 -10.96
N PRO A 276 1.66 3.31 -11.01
CA PRO A 276 1.00 3.95 -12.14
C PRO A 276 1.21 5.46 -12.10
N ARG A 277 1.09 6.11 -13.25
CA ARG A 277 1.05 7.58 -13.30
C ARG A 277 -0.18 8.14 -12.59
N VAL A 278 -1.31 7.46 -12.72
CA VAL A 278 -2.60 7.79 -12.10
C VAL A 278 -3.03 6.60 -11.23
N PRO A 279 -3.15 6.74 -9.90
CA PRO A 279 -3.34 5.62 -9.00
C PRO A 279 -4.81 5.15 -8.92
N TYR A 280 -5.36 4.72 -10.04
CA TYR A 280 -6.64 4.03 -10.05
C TYR A 280 -6.52 2.60 -9.53
N ALA A 281 -7.49 2.17 -8.72
CA ALA A 281 -7.71 0.75 -8.48
C ALA A 281 -8.23 0.11 -9.76
N ALA A 282 -7.44 -0.77 -10.38
CA ALA A 282 -7.81 -1.40 -11.64
C ALA A 282 -9.01 -2.35 -11.44
N PRO A 283 -10.06 -2.31 -12.29
CA PRO A 283 -11.25 -3.14 -12.14
C PRO A 283 -10.93 -4.63 -11.97
N ALA A 284 -10.08 -5.20 -12.83
CA ALA A 284 -9.68 -6.60 -12.73
C ALA A 284 -8.99 -6.94 -11.40
N ALA A 285 -8.20 -5.99 -10.83
CA ALA A 285 -7.53 -6.19 -9.56
C ALA A 285 -8.49 -6.11 -8.36
N VAL A 286 -9.64 -5.48 -8.52
CA VAL A 286 -10.72 -5.45 -7.54
C VAL A 286 -11.58 -6.71 -7.68
N GLU A 287 -12.02 -7.05 -8.89
CA GLU A 287 -12.90 -8.19 -9.18
C GLU A 287 -12.28 -9.51 -8.68
N ILE A 288 -11.01 -9.77 -8.96
CA ILE A 288 -10.32 -11.00 -8.54
C ILE A 288 -10.33 -11.19 -7.01
N ILE A 289 -10.33 -10.11 -6.24
CA ILE A 289 -10.42 -10.17 -4.78
C ILE A 289 -11.78 -10.70 -4.33
N PHE A 290 -12.85 -10.24 -4.98
CA PHE A 290 -14.21 -10.73 -4.70
C PHE A 290 -14.40 -12.17 -5.15
N GLU A 291 -13.84 -12.56 -6.31
CA GLU A 291 -13.84 -13.97 -6.76
C GLU A 291 -13.18 -14.88 -5.75
N LEU A 292 -11.98 -14.54 -5.27
CA LEU A 292 -11.29 -15.31 -4.24
C LEU A 292 -12.03 -15.31 -2.90
N ALA A 293 -12.62 -14.17 -2.51
CA ALA A 293 -13.39 -14.08 -1.28
C ALA A 293 -14.62 -15.01 -1.33
N ALA A 294 -15.22 -15.21 -2.51
CA ALA A 294 -16.40 -16.05 -2.71
C ALA A 294 -16.19 -17.54 -2.38
N ASP A 295 -14.93 -18.01 -2.39
CA ASP A 295 -14.60 -19.38 -1.97
C ASP A 295 -14.77 -19.59 -0.46
N ARG A 296 -14.74 -18.52 0.33
CA ARG A 296 -14.82 -18.55 1.79
C ARG A 296 -16.08 -17.85 2.33
N ASP A 297 -16.61 -16.90 1.59
CA ASP A 297 -17.76 -16.08 1.97
C ASP A 297 -18.72 -15.93 0.79
N PRO A 298 -19.85 -16.68 0.79
CA PRO A 298 -20.81 -16.63 -0.32
C PRO A 298 -21.37 -15.23 -0.63
N ARG A 299 -21.32 -14.28 0.35
CA ARG A 299 -21.77 -12.91 0.14
C ARG A 299 -20.95 -12.18 -0.91
N ALA A 300 -19.70 -12.56 -1.11
CA ALA A 300 -18.85 -11.99 -2.16
C ALA A 300 -19.40 -12.23 -3.57
N LYS A 301 -20.20 -13.27 -3.80
CA LYS A 301 -20.82 -13.57 -5.10
C LYS A 301 -21.88 -12.54 -5.51
N THR A 302 -22.50 -11.89 -4.54
CA THR A 302 -23.59 -10.93 -4.76
C THR A 302 -23.20 -9.50 -4.42
N ALA A 303 -22.06 -9.30 -3.79
CA ALA A 303 -21.55 -7.97 -3.45
C ALA A 303 -21.10 -7.25 -4.74
N ASP A 304 -21.32 -5.93 -4.79
CA ASP A 304 -20.86 -5.09 -5.90
C ASP A 304 -19.40 -4.66 -5.69
N PRO A 305 -18.44 -5.14 -6.52
CA PRO A 305 -17.05 -4.70 -6.42
C PRO A 305 -16.88 -3.18 -6.66
N LYS A 306 -17.76 -2.54 -7.45
CA LYS A 306 -17.73 -1.10 -7.67
C LYS A 306 -18.08 -0.32 -6.41
N GLY A 307 -18.92 -0.87 -5.55
CA GLY A 307 -19.21 -0.32 -4.24
C GLY A 307 -18.00 -0.32 -3.29
N PHE A 308 -16.97 -1.11 -3.54
CA PHE A 308 -15.75 -1.17 -2.72
C PHE A 308 -14.75 -0.04 -3.02
N ILE A 309 -14.90 0.70 -4.12
CA ILE A 309 -13.98 1.75 -4.56
C ILE A 309 -14.69 3.10 -4.71
N ASP A 310 -13.94 4.19 -4.49
CA ASP A 310 -14.38 5.55 -4.80
C ASP A 310 -13.20 6.32 -5.42
N MET A 311 -13.11 6.27 -6.74
CA MET A 311 -12.02 6.88 -7.51
C MET A 311 -12.29 8.34 -7.90
N ARG A 312 -13.32 8.99 -7.36
CA ARG A 312 -13.68 10.38 -7.74
C ARG A 312 -12.55 11.37 -7.49
N PHE A 313 -11.84 11.25 -6.35
CA PHE A 313 -10.74 12.16 -6.02
C PHE A 313 -9.54 12.00 -6.95
N VAL A 314 -9.20 10.77 -7.34
CA VAL A 314 -8.17 10.52 -8.35
C VAL A 314 -8.56 11.13 -9.69
N ARG A 315 -9.83 10.95 -10.09
CA ARG A 315 -10.37 11.49 -11.34
C ARG A 315 -10.38 13.02 -11.35
N GLU A 316 -10.78 13.66 -10.27
CA GLU A 316 -10.76 15.12 -10.12
C GLU A 316 -9.34 15.67 -10.31
N ILE A 317 -8.33 15.04 -9.70
CA ILE A 317 -6.93 15.47 -9.81
C ILE A 317 -6.43 15.26 -11.25
N GLU A 318 -6.76 14.15 -11.89
CA GLU A 318 -6.40 13.89 -13.29
C GLU A 318 -7.05 14.93 -14.22
N GLN A 319 -8.36 15.12 -14.12
CA GLN A 319 -9.12 16.06 -14.96
C GLN A 319 -8.70 17.53 -14.79
N SER A 320 -8.15 17.88 -13.63
CA SER A 320 -7.61 19.22 -13.39
C SER A 320 -6.29 19.49 -14.15
N GLY A 321 -5.71 18.49 -14.79
CA GLY A 321 -4.40 18.58 -15.45
C GLY A 321 -3.22 18.64 -14.47
N ALA A 322 -3.46 18.48 -13.16
CA ALA A 322 -2.41 18.56 -12.15
C ALA A 322 -1.36 17.45 -12.32
N ILE A 323 -1.79 16.23 -12.68
CA ILE A 323 -0.88 15.12 -12.93
C ILE A 323 0.03 15.40 -14.13
N ASP A 324 -0.52 15.94 -15.23
CA ASP A 324 0.27 16.29 -16.41
C ASP A 324 1.34 17.34 -16.09
N LYS A 325 0.98 18.35 -15.31
CA LYS A 325 1.91 19.39 -14.86
C LYS A 325 3.08 18.82 -14.04
N LEU A 326 2.83 17.86 -13.14
CA LEU A 326 3.88 17.18 -12.37
C LEU A 326 4.94 16.54 -13.29
N TYR A 327 4.48 15.81 -14.31
CA TYR A 327 5.37 15.05 -15.22
C TYR A 327 6.00 15.90 -16.32
N THR A 328 5.53 17.12 -16.58
CA THR A 328 6.15 18.04 -17.55
C THR A 328 7.22 18.94 -16.93
N GLN A 329 7.13 19.26 -15.64
CA GLN A 329 8.09 20.12 -14.94
C GLN A 329 9.41 19.42 -14.57
N THR A 330 9.50 18.11 -14.76
CA THR A 330 10.66 17.26 -14.38
C THR A 330 11.59 16.98 -15.58
N ARG A 331 11.39 17.63 -16.74
CA ARG A 331 12.25 17.50 -17.93
C ARG A 331 13.34 18.57 -17.98
#